data_b8ea7b1c9ce34b7c41431b7c52878286
#
_entry.id   b8ea7b1c9ce34b7c41431b7c52878286
#
_cell.length_a   1.000
_cell.length_b   1.000
_cell.length_c   1.000
_cell.angle_alpha   90.00
_cell.angle_beta   90.00
_cell.angle_gamma   90.00
#
_symmetry.space_group_name_H-M   'P 1'
#
loop_
_entity.id
_entity.type
_entity.pdbx_description
1 polymer ?
#
loop_
_entity_poly.entity_id
_entity_poly.type
_entity_poly.pdbx_seq_one_letter_code
_entity_poly.pdbx_strand_id
1 'polypeptide(L)'
;MNRHMMLGALSCALVAVATCTVLPAMAQEKKPNVVFILADNVGYGDLGPYGGGELRGAATPRIDQLAREGLRLTQYLVEPGCTPSRAALMTGQYSIRNGLSLIIVPGSKSTLSTSAVTMGELFKGAGYATAIFGKWHLGAEPQSLPTAHGFDEFYGIPPDISWDSATYVDTITLTHSMNVPPDELLAKGPQIVEAVAGGPLRTVKPFTREVRAEIDDELVAKSTDFMKRQKAAGKPFFLYLPFSMGHFPNLPSKQFAGKSRIGQYGDKLMEGDHHVGQILDTLKELGVDDDTLVVFASDNGPQGETSREMGNQGTPDMGNSGPFRGELGEATEGSIRTFCIVRWPGKVKPGTSSYAMFSTMDFFPTFARLIGTKVPTDRPIDGVDQTDVLLGKSETGNRDSLLSFIGADMVAARWKQWRMYFTDVQPTGIGPQRQPGMFSSSAPMAGYPKIYNIEMDPHEDLQVATLFGWTVGPMIEVVEKYKETLEQYPNPPAGNLTKF
;
A
#
# COMPACT_ATOMS: atom_id res chain seq x y z
N MET A 1 -81.18 70.60 -1.36
CA MET A 1 -80.87 70.79 0.09
C MET A 1 -79.70 69.91 0.46
N ASN A 2 -78.59 70.55 0.80
CA ASN A 2 -77.25 70.03 1.03
C ASN A 2 -77.18 69.11 2.24
N ARG A 3 -76.30 68.07 2.15
CA ARG A 3 -75.46 67.69 3.25
C ARG A 3 -74.23 66.94 2.74
N HIS A 4 -73.07 67.53 2.94
CA HIS A 4 -71.76 66.98 2.77
C HIS A 4 -71.49 65.97 3.87
N MET A 5 -70.85 64.82 3.49
CA MET A 5 -70.21 63.93 4.45
C MET A 5 -68.74 63.72 3.99
N MET A 6 -67.85 64.25 4.82
CA MET A 6 -66.37 63.96 4.69
C MET A 6 -66.08 62.53 5.15
N LEU A 7 -65.44 61.79 4.34
CA LEU A 7 -64.77 60.53 4.76
C LEU A 7 -63.26 60.80 4.98
N GLY A 8 -62.86 60.60 6.25
CA GLY A 8 -61.46 60.62 6.65
C GLY A 8 -60.77 59.30 6.26
N ALA A 9 -59.66 59.36 5.53
CA ALA A 9 -58.83 58.23 5.21
C ALA A 9 -57.83 57.97 6.34
N LEU A 10 -57.97 56.81 7.04
CA LEU A 10 -56.97 56.32 7.96
C LEU A 10 -55.88 55.52 7.15
N SER A 11 -54.66 56.05 7.09
CA SER A 11 -53.52 55.37 6.52
C SER A 11 -52.90 54.48 7.56
N CYS A 12 -53.08 53.15 7.45
CA CYS A 12 -52.30 52.13 8.20
C CYS A 12 -50.98 51.91 7.55
N ALA A 13 -49.89 52.36 8.17
CA ALA A 13 -48.54 52.01 7.79
C ALA A 13 -48.20 50.62 8.33
N LEU A 14 -48.12 49.60 7.46
CA LEU A 14 -47.57 48.28 7.79
C LEU A 14 -46.04 48.37 7.82
N VAL A 15 -45.45 48.29 8.99
CA VAL A 15 -44.01 48.07 9.18
C VAL A 15 -43.73 46.58 8.99
N ALA A 16 -43.18 46.18 7.84
CA ALA A 16 -42.69 44.83 7.60
C ALA A 16 -41.33 44.66 8.31
N VAL A 17 -41.34 43.98 9.46
CA VAL A 17 -40.12 43.53 10.13
C VAL A 17 -39.59 42.31 9.35
N ALA A 18 -38.56 42.52 8.52
CA ALA A 18 -37.83 41.45 7.87
C ALA A 18 -36.94 40.73 8.92
N THR A 19 -37.44 39.63 9.47
CA THR A 19 -36.60 38.72 10.24
C THR A 19 -35.63 37.99 9.32
N CYS A 20 -34.39 38.48 9.19
CA CYS A 20 -33.30 37.71 8.62
C CYS A 20 -33.04 36.48 9.49
N THR A 21 -33.62 35.35 9.12
CA THR A 21 -33.18 34.05 9.64
C THR A 21 -31.77 33.78 9.09
N VAL A 22 -30.77 34.05 9.90
CA VAL A 22 -29.40 33.55 9.66
C VAL A 22 -29.47 32.04 9.81
N LEU A 23 -29.60 31.32 8.68
CA LEU A 23 -29.35 29.89 8.63
C LEU A 23 -27.93 29.69 9.17
N PRO A 24 -27.69 28.82 10.16
CA PRO A 24 -26.34 28.50 10.56
C PRO A 24 -25.63 27.96 9.32
N ALA A 25 -24.56 28.61 8.90
CA ALA A 25 -23.66 28.06 7.90
C ALA A 25 -23.27 26.68 8.41
N MET A 26 -23.70 25.61 7.72
CA MET A 26 -23.24 24.28 8.04
C MET A 26 -21.72 24.37 7.97
N ALA A 27 -21.07 24.23 9.12
CA ALA A 27 -19.62 24.21 9.17
C ALA A 27 -19.18 23.10 8.20
N GLN A 28 -18.48 23.48 7.16
CA GLN A 28 -17.94 22.52 6.20
C GLN A 28 -17.09 21.55 6.99
N GLU A 29 -17.44 20.28 6.96
CA GLU A 29 -16.74 19.26 7.73
C GLU A 29 -15.25 19.34 7.39
N LYS A 30 -14.40 19.49 8.41
CA LYS A 30 -12.96 19.69 8.22
C LYS A 30 -12.40 18.48 7.51
N LYS A 31 -11.72 18.70 6.40
CA LYS A 31 -11.04 17.63 5.65
C LYS A 31 -9.99 16.96 6.54
N PRO A 32 -9.99 15.62 6.70
CA PRO A 32 -8.99 14.95 7.51
C PRO A 32 -7.62 15.00 6.84
N ASN A 33 -6.56 15.01 7.63
CA ASN A 33 -5.25 14.62 7.13
C ASN A 33 -5.22 13.11 6.93
N VAL A 34 -4.36 12.64 6.03
CA VAL A 34 -4.15 11.22 5.81
C VAL A 34 -2.66 10.90 5.82
N VAL A 35 -2.27 9.94 6.65
CA VAL A 35 -0.93 9.37 6.68
C VAL A 35 -1.03 7.89 6.34
N PHE A 36 -0.43 7.48 5.24
CA PHE A 36 -0.35 6.09 4.81
C PHE A 36 1.07 5.59 4.94
N ILE A 37 1.33 4.78 5.95
CA ILE A 37 2.63 4.14 6.22
C ILE A 37 2.59 2.76 5.59
N LEU A 38 3.58 2.43 4.76
CA LEU A 38 3.67 1.14 4.09
C LEU A 38 4.99 0.46 4.44
N ALA A 39 4.91 -0.72 5.06
CA ALA A 39 6.06 -1.61 5.21
C ALA A 39 6.28 -2.40 3.92
N ASP A 40 7.47 -2.95 3.74
CA ASP A 40 7.90 -3.65 2.55
C ASP A 40 8.24 -5.10 2.89
N ASN A 41 7.52 -6.06 2.31
CA ASN A 41 7.70 -7.50 2.54
C ASN A 41 7.53 -7.95 4.01
N VAL A 42 6.69 -7.28 4.79
CA VAL A 42 6.37 -7.71 6.16
C VAL A 42 5.14 -8.60 6.14
N GLY A 43 5.28 -9.82 6.66
CA GLY A 43 4.22 -10.82 6.63
C GLY A 43 3.14 -10.61 7.67
N TYR A 44 2.03 -11.31 7.48
CA TYR A 44 0.87 -11.29 8.37
C TYR A 44 1.25 -11.64 9.82
N GLY A 45 2.10 -12.67 10.01
CA GLY A 45 2.48 -13.18 11.32
C GLY A 45 3.71 -12.52 11.94
N ASP A 46 4.19 -11.39 11.43
CA ASP A 46 5.41 -10.76 11.94
C ASP A 46 5.18 -9.84 13.13
N LEU A 47 4.04 -9.13 13.14
CA LEU A 47 3.76 -8.07 14.11
C LEU A 47 2.88 -8.55 15.27
N GLY A 48 3.04 -7.95 16.46
CA GLY A 48 2.30 -8.30 17.67
C GLY A 48 0.78 -8.39 17.49
N PRO A 49 0.10 -7.42 16.85
CA PRO A 49 -1.35 -7.44 16.67
C PRO A 49 -1.86 -8.62 15.82
N TYR A 50 -0.98 -9.29 15.09
CA TYR A 50 -1.31 -10.40 14.19
C TYR A 50 -0.64 -11.73 14.61
N GLY A 51 -0.17 -11.81 15.86
CA GLY A 51 0.35 -13.04 16.45
C GLY A 51 1.87 -13.22 16.40
N GLY A 52 2.61 -12.20 15.96
CA GLY A 52 4.07 -12.12 15.98
C GLY A 52 4.60 -11.28 17.14
N GLY A 53 5.45 -10.31 16.81
CA GLY A 53 6.00 -9.37 17.79
C GLY A 53 6.83 -10.05 18.86
N GLU A 54 6.54 -9.82 20.14
CA GLU A 54 7.25 -10.43 21.26
C GLU A 54 7.23 -11.96 21.22
N LEU A 55 6.13 -12.58 20.75
CA LEU A 55 6.03 -14.03 20.63
C LEU A 55 7.06 -14.60 19.64
N ARG A 56 7.40 -13.84 18.58
CA ARG A 56 8.47 -14.20 17.66
C ARG A 56 9.86 -13.74 18.11
N GLY A 57 9.94 -12.87 19.11
CA GLY A 57 11.21 -12.33 19.61
C GLY A 57 11.59 -10.98 19.02
N ALA A 58 10.66 -10.23 18.41
CA ALA A 58 10.82 -8.87 17.93
C ALA A 58 9.62 -8.02 18.39
N ALA A 59 9.69 -7.45 19.57
CA ALA A 59 8.59 -6.69 20.17
C ALA A 59 8.21 -5.45 19.33
N THR A 60 6.90 -5.20 19.17
CA THR A 60 6.35 -4.09 18.40
C THR A 60 5.33 -3.27 19.20
N PRO A 61 5.73 -2.70 20.36
CA PRO A 61 4.80 -2.09 21.31
C PRO A 61 4.05 -0.85 20.77
N ARG A 62 4.64 -0.09 19.85
CA ARG A 62 4.00 1.09 19.26
C ARG A 62 2.99 0.70 18.19
N ILE A 63 3.27 -0.33 17.40
CA ILE A 63 2.32 -0.93 16.45
C ILE A 63 1.18 -1.63 17.23
N ASP A 64 1.49 -2.29 18.35
CA ASP A 64 0.48 -2.85 19.25
C ASP A 64 -0.45 -1.75 19.80
N GLN A 65 0.13 -0.58 20.16
CA GLN A 65 -0.63 0.58 20.58
C GLN A 65 -1.53 1.11 19.46
N LEU A 66 -0.98 1.26 18.23
CA LEU A 66 -1.75 1.69 17.06
C LEU A 66 -2.96 0.77 16.84
N ALA A 67 -2.78 -0.54 16.98
CA ALA A 67 -3.86 -1.52 16.83
C ALA A 67 -4.90 -1.43 17.97
N ARG A 68 -4.48 -1.17 19.20
CA ARG A 68 -5.41 -0.94 20.32
C ARG A 68 -6.20 0.36 20.17
N GLU A 69 -5.63 1.36 19.52
CA GLU A 69 -6.27 2.65 19.25
C GLU A 69 -7.07 2.67 17.93
N GLY A 70 -7.01 1.61 17.12
CA GLY A 70 -7.57 1.52 15.78
C GLY A 70 -8.36 0.25 15.48
N LEU A 71 -8.54 0.01 14.21
CA LEU A 71 -9.20 -1.14 13.60
C LEU A 71 -8.15 -2.02 12.91
N ARG A 72 -8.11 -3.31 13.19
CA ARG A 72 -7.33 -4.31 12.44
C ARG A 72 -8.17 -4.91 11.32
N LEU A 73 -7.67 -4.88 10.09
CA LEU A 73 -8.25 -5.59 8.96
C LEU A 73 -7.61 -6.97 8.86
N THR A 74 -8.34 -8.03 9.19
CA THR A 74 -7.81 -9.39 9.23
C THR A 74 -7.90 -10.12 7.89
N GLN A 75 -8.57 -9.53 6.90
CA GLN A 75 -8.58 -9.94 5.49
C GLN A 75 -8.13 -8.80 4.57
N TYR A 76 -7.01 -8.16 4.87
CA TYR A 76 -6.40 -7.19 3.97
C TYR A 76 -5.59 -7.92 2.90
N LEU A 77 -5.97 -7.70 1.65
CA LEU A 77 -5.45 -8.39 0.46
C LEU A 77 -4.72 -7.41 -0.45
N VAL A 78 -3.57 -7.83 -0.93
CA VAL A 78 -2.67 -7.06 -1.79
C VAL A 78 -2.39 -7.83 -3.08
N GLU A 79 -1.55 -7.30 -3.94
CA GLU A 79 -1.02 -8.01 -5.10
C GLU A 79 0.23 -8.83 -4.71
N PRO A 80 0.68 -9.79 -5.56
CA PRO A 80 1.77 -10.70 -5.19
C PRO A 80 3.17 -10.08 -5.06
N GLY A 81 3.34 -8.77 -5.17
CA GLY A 81 4.66 -8.13 -5.07
C GLY A 81 4.61 -6.61 -4.92
N CYS A 82 5.77 -6.02 -4.66
CA CYS A 82 5.92 -4.59 -4.34
C CYS A 82 5.36 -3.69 -5.44
N THR A 83 5.88 -3.77 -6.68
CA THR A 83 5.39 -2.96 -7.81
C THR A 83 3.90 -3.18 -8.06
N PRO A 84 3.40 -4.43 -8.19
CA PRO A 84 1.97 -4.66 -8.39
C PRO A 84 1.10 -4.03 -7.30
N SER A 85 1.43 -4.23 -6.04
CA SER A 85 0.64 -3.71 -4.92
C SER A 85 0.66 -2.19 -4.84
N ARG A 86 1.82 -1.58 -5.09
CA ARG A 86 1.95 -0.11 -5.09
C ARG A 86 1.20 0.51 -6.26
N ALA A 87 1.22 -0.11 -7.45
CA ALA A 87 0.40 0.31 -8.58
C ALA A 87 -1.09 0.21 -8.25
N ALA A 88 -1.52 -0.91 -7.67
CA ALA A 88 -2.91 -1.13 -7.27
C ALA A 88 -3.38 -0.14 -6.20
N LEU A 89 -2.56 0.12 -5.17
CA LEU A 89 -2.83 1.13 -4.14
C LEU A 89 -2.99 2.53 -4.76
N MET A 90 -2.05 2.92 -5.61
CA MET A 90 -2.03 4.27 -6.18
C MET A 90 -3.16 4.53 -7.17
N THR A 91 -3.63 3.53 -7.90
CA THR A 91 -4.58 3.72 -9.01
C THR A 91 -5.99 3.19 -8.73
N GLY A 92 -6.17 2.38 -7.69
CA GLY A 92 -7.44 1.68 -7.44
C GLY A 92 -7.76 0.61 -8.48
N GLN A 93 -6.77 0.15 -9.25
CA GLN A 93 -6.91 -0.81 -10.33
C GLN A 93 -6.03 -2.04 -10.09
N TYR A 94 -6.39 -3.21 -10.64
CA TYR A 94 -5.43 -4.31 -10.73
C TYR A 94 -4.17 -3.83 -11.46
N SER A 95 -3.01 -4.23 -10.96
CA SER A 95 -1.70 -3.82 -11.50
C SER A 95 -1.52 -4.15 -12.98
N ILE A 96 -2.14 -5.21 -13.47
CA ILE A 96 -2.12 -5.61 -14.87
C ILE A 96 -2.73 -4.55 -15.80
N ARG A 97 -3.71 -3.75 -15.32
CA ARG A 97 -4.29 -2.64 -16.10
C ARG A 97 -3.31 -1.50 -16.35
N ASN A 98 -2.25 -1.47 -15.56
CA ASN A 98 -1.15 -0.51 -15.70
C ASN A 98 0.12 -1.13 -16.33
N GLY A 99 0.08 -2.41 -16.73
CA GLY A 99 1.26 -3.15 -17.22
C GLY A 99 2.30 -3.43 -16.13
N LEU A 100 1.93 -3.30 -14.85
CA LEU A 100 2.83 -3.37 -13.69
C LEU A 100 2.57 -4.59 -12.80
N SER A 101 2.11 -5.69 -13.38
CA SER A 101 1.84 -6.96 -12.68
C SER A 101 3.09 -7.81 -12.40
N LEU A 102 4.27 -7.30 -12.72
CA LEU A 102 5.57 -7.83 -12.31
C LEU A 102 6.37 -6.76 -11.57
N ILE A 103 7.29 -7.22 -10.72
CA ILE A 103 8.22 -6.33 -10.03
C ILE A 103 9.15 -5.67 -11.05
N ILE A 104 9.28 -4.35 -10.97
CA ILE A 104 10.25 -3.59 -11.75
C ILE A 104 11.65 -3.90 -11.20
N VAL A 105 12.50 -4.47 -12.05
CA VAL A 105 13.91 -4.70 -11.72
C VAL A 105 14.81 -3.69 -12.44
N PRO A 106 16.04 -3.45 -11.97
CA PRO A 106 16.98 -2.57 -12.65
C PRO A 106 17.15 -2.94 -14.13
N GLY A 107 17.06 -1.92 -15.01
CA GLY A 107 17.09 -2.11 -16.47
C GLY A 107 15.73 -2.40 -17.11
N SER A 108 14.67 -2.63 -16.34
CA SER A 108 13.30 -2.72 -16.86
C SER A 108 12.86 -1.39 -17.44
N LYS A 109 12.11 -1.44 -18.55
CA LYS A 109 11.45 -0.27 -19.14
C LYS A 109 10.01 -0.09 -18.66
N SER A 110 9.52 -0.99 -17.78
CA SER A 110 8.18 -0.90 -17.24
C SER A 110 8.08 0.32 -16.31
N THR A 111 7.03 1.09 -16.49
CA THR A 111 6.81 2.33 -15.72
C THR A 111 5.34 2.68 -15.69
N LEU A 112 4.91 3.37 -14.65
CA LEU A 112 3.54 3.88 -14.55
C LEU A 112 3.27 4.86 -15.72
N SER A 113 2.16 4.65 -16.42
CA SER A 113 1.76 5.49 -17.53
C SER A 113 1.44 6.93 -17.04
N THR A 114 1.82 7.91 -17.84
CA THR A 114 1.45 9.32 -17.60
C THR A 114 -0.06 9.57 -17.63
N SER A 115 -0.84 8.66 -18.21
CA SER A 115 -2.29 8.71 -18.19
C SER A 115 -2.92 8.11 -16.93
N ALA A 116 -2.14 7.43 -16.08
CA ALA A 116 -2.66 6.89 -14.83
C ALA A 116 -3.09 8.03 -13.90
N VAL A 117 -4.24 7.87 -13.26
CA VAL A 117 -4.68 8.78 -12.20
C VAL A 117 -4.36 8.13 -10.87
N THR A 118 -3.52 8.79 -10.10
CA THR A 118 -3.02 8.24 -8.84
C THR A 118 -3.73 8.83 -7.62
N MET A 119 -3.49 8.19 -6.49
CA MET A 119 -3.91 8.71 -5.19
C MET A 119 -3.33 10.11 -4.91
N GLY A 120 -2.09 10.39 -5.36
CA GLY A 120 -1.48 11.73 -5.29
C GLY A 120 -2.33 12.78 -6.02
N GLU A 121 -2.76 12.48 -7.25
CA GLU A 121 -3.62 13.38 -8.04
C GLU A 121 -5.01 13.52 -7.44
N LEU A 122 -5.56 12.43 -6.86
CA LEU A 122 -6.86 12.46 -6.18
C LEU A 122 -6.84 13.45 -5.00
N PHE A 123 -5.83 13.36 -4.14
CA PHE A 123 -5.69 14.25 -2.98
C PHE A 123 -5.33 15.68 -3.40
N LYS A 124 -4.41 15.85 -4.35
CA LYS A 124 -4.04 17.18 -4.86
C LYS A 124 -5.25 17.90 -5.49
N GLY A 125 -6.04 17.19 -6.30
CA GLY A 125 -7.27 17.71 -6.88
C GLY A 125 -8.32 18.11 -5.82
N ALA A 126 -8.30 17.47 -4.65
CA ALA A 126 -9.11 17.83 -3.51
C ALA A 126 -8.51 18.98 -2.65
N GLY A 127 -7.38 19.58 -3.04
CA GLY A 127 -6.76 20.71 -2.37
C GLY A 127 -5.82 20.36 -1.22
N TYR A 128 -5.37 19.12 -1.13
CA TYR A 128 -4.37 18.69 -0.15
C TYR A 128 -2.95 19.09 -0.56
N ALA A 129 -2.08 19.27 0.42
CA ALA A 129 -0.65 19.13 0.21
C ALA A 129 -0.29 17.65 0.17
N THR A 130 0.56 17.24 -0.76
CA THR A 130 0.84 15.84 -1.01
C THR A 130 2.35 15.58 -0.97
N ALA A 131 2.76 14.55 -0.22
CA ALA A 131 4.17 14.16 -0.16
C ALA A 131 4.33 12.64 -0.16
N ILE A 132 5.40 12.18 -0.75
CA ILE A 132 5.91 10.82 -0.62
C ILE A 132 7.36 10.87 -0.15
N PHE A 133 7.64 10.17 0.94
CA PHE A 133 9.00 9.97 1.43
C PHE A 133 9.28 8.48 1.56
N GLY A 134 10.19 7.95 0.72
CA GLY A 134 10.59 6.54 0.68
C GLY A 134 10.58 5.92 -0.72
N LYS A 135 10.29 4.61 -0.79
CA LYS A 135 10.29 3.81 -2.00
C LYS A 135 9.08 4.10 -2.89
N TRP A 136 9.31 4.47 -4.15
CA TRP A 136 8.26 4.63 -5.16
C TRP A 136 7.94 3.32 -5.90
N HIS A 137 8.89 2.76 -6.59
CA HIS A 137 8.86 1.49 -7.32
C HIS A 137 7.82 1.40 -8.46
N LEU A 138 7.43 2.53 -9.05
CA LEU A 138 6.51 2.60 -10.19
C LEU A 138 7.13 3.27 -11.43
N GLY A 139 8.46 3.40 -11.44
CA GLY A 139 9.25 3.97 -12.51
C GLY A 139 10.25 5.00 -12.01
N ALA A 140 11.36 5.15 -12.74
CA ALA A 140 12.46 6.07 -12.40
C ALA A 140 12.62 7.21 -13.41
N GLU A 141 11.92 7.15 -14.54
CA GLU A 141 11.96 8.18 -15.57
C GLU A 141 11.22 9.45 -15.10
N PRO A 142 11.64 10.65 -15.52
CA PRO A 142 11.05 11.90 -15.05
C PRO A 142 9.51 11.96 -15.11
N GLN A 143 8.92 11.41 -16.18
CA GLN A 143 7.47 11.38 -16.37
C GLN A 143 6.72 10.38 -15.49
N SER A 144 7.42 9.45 -14.85
CA SER A 144 6.85 8.43 -13.96
C SER A 144 7.20 8.65 -12.49
N LEU A 145 7.92 9.73 -12.17
CA LEU A 145 8.21 10.10 -10.79
C LEU A 145 6.95 10.53 -10.04
N PRO A 146 6.92 10.41 -8.71
CA PRO A 146 5.77 10.85 -7.90
C PRO A 146 5.31 12.28 -8.18
N THR A 147 6.24 13.19 -8.46
CA THR A 147 5.92 14.60 -8.74
C THR A 147 5.22 14.82 -10.08
N ALA A 148 5.31 13.87 -11.02
CA ALA A 148 4.51 13.84 -12.24
C ALA A 148 3.13 13.20 -12.01
N HIS A 149 2.91 12.57 -10.87
CA HIS A 149 1.70 11.83 -10.48
C HIS A 149 1.04 12.41 -9.22
N GLY A 150 0.99 13.73 -9.11
CA GLY A 150 0.18 14.44 -8.12
C GLY A 150 0.83 14.67 -6.76
N PHE A 151 2.07 14.23 -6.52
CA PHE A 151 2.78 14.57 -5.29
C PHE A 151 3.51 15.91 -5.41
N ASP A 152 3.36 16.78 -4.41
CA ASP A 152 4.05 18.07 -4.37
C ASP A 152 5.53 17.91 -4.01
N GLU A 153 5.85 16.92 -3.16
CA GLU A 153 7.21 16.65 -2.67
C GLU A 153 7.53 15.16 -2.76
N PHE A 154 8.74 14.86 -3.20
CA PHE A 154 9.32 13.52 -3.19
C PHE A 154 10.73 13.54 -2.61
N TYR A 155 11.02 12.60 -1.71
CA TYR A 155 12.36 12.28 -1.24
C TYR A 155 12.47 10.77 -1.07
N GLY A 156 13.42 10.13 -1.72
CA GLY A 156 13.59 8.68 -1.57
C GLY A 156 14.20 8.00 -2.78
N ILE A 157 13.71 6.80 -3.06
CA ILE A 157 14.28 5.87 -4.04
C ILE A 157 13.23 5.57 -5.10
N PRO A 158 13.43 6.02 -6.36
CA PRO A 158 12.50 5.70 -7.45
C PRO A 158 12.45 4.22 -7.81
N PRO A 159 13.60 3.50 -7.94
CA PRO A 159 13.62 2.07 -8.21
C PRO A 159 13.40 1.22 -6.96
N ASP A 160 13.60 -0.07 -7.08
CA ASP A 160 13.57 -1.02 -5.97
C ASP A 160 14.70 -0.78 -4.97
N ILE A 161 14.42 -0.98 -3.69
CA ILE A 161 15.38 -0.81 -2.59
C ILE A 161 16.29 -2.03 -2.35
N SER A 162 16.03 -3.18 -2.99
CA SER A 162 16.89 -4.37 -2.89
C SER A 162 18.28 -4.14 -3.49
N TRP A 163 18.39 -3.18 -4.40
CA TRP A 163 19.61 -2.86 -5.12
C TRP A 163 20.27 -1.61 -4.53
N ASP A 164 20.55 -1.60 -3.23
CA ASP A 164 21.45 -0.59 -2.70
C ASP A 164 22.83 -0.70 -3.38
N SER A 165 23.53 0.42 -3.45
CA SER A 165 24.83 0.48 -4.17
C SER A 165 25.83 -0.53 -3.66
N ALA A 166 25.78 -0.85 -2.37
CA ALA A 166 26.70 -1.80 -1.76
C ALA A 166 26.34 -3.25 -2.13
N THR A 167 25.06 -3.63 -2.12
CA THR A 167 24.65 -4.94 -2.62
C THR A 167 25.04 -5.11 -4.08
N TYR A 168 24.86 -4.06 -4.90
CA TYR A 168 25.31 -4.04 -6.28
C TYR A 168 26.83 -4.20 -6.40
N VAL A 169 27.61 -3.45 -5.61
CA VAL A 169 29.07 -3.54 -5.58
C VAL A 169 29.53 -4.90 -5.06
N ASP A 170 28.96 -5.39 -3.95
CA ASP A 170 29.31 -6.70 -3.37
C ASP A 170 29.03 -7.83 -4.36
N THR A 171 27.89 -7.84 -5.03
CA THR A 171 27.52 -8.84 -6.04
C THR A 171 28.52 -8.82 -7.20
N ILE A 172 28.89 -7.65 -7.69
CA ILE A 172 29.85 -7.51 -8.78
C ILE A 172 31.27 -7.87 -8.36
N THR A 173 31.66 -7.50 -7.16
CA THR A 173 32.98 -7.84 -6.61
C THR A 173 33.12 -9.35 -6.42
N LEU A 174 32.09 -10.02 -5.91
CA LEU A 174 32.06 -11.48 -5.73
C LEU A 174 32.08 -12.23 -7.06
N THR A 175 31.44 -11.70 -8.09
CA THR A 175 31.40 -12.38 -9.42
C THR A 175 32.64 -12.14 -10.27
N HIS A 176 33.58 -11.29 -9.86
CA HIS A 176 34.79 -10.94 -10.58
C HIS A 176 34.57 -10.54 -12.05
N SER A 177 33.35 -10.16 -12.42
CA SER A 177 32.95 -10.04 -13.81
C SER A 177 33.10 -8.66 -14.42
N MET A 178 33.36 -7.64 -13.59
CA MET A 178 33.47 -6.26 -14.07
C MET A 178 34.79 -5.63 -13.60
N ASN A 179 35.57 -5.20 -14.56
CA ASN A 179 36.81 -4.45 -14.35
C ASN A 179 36.50 -2.94 -14.15
N VAL A 180 35.51 -2.64 -13.29
CA VAL A 180 35.04 -1.28 -13.05
C VAL A 180 35.40 -0.87 -11.60
N PRO A 181 35.99 0.31 -11.39
CA PRO A 181 36.33 0.78 -10.07
C PRO A 181 35.06 0.90 -9.17
N PRO A 182 35.18 0.61 -7.84
CA PRO A 182 34.06 0.71 -6.92
C PRO A 182 33.35 2.08 -6.93
N ASP A 183 34.09 3.17 -7.05
CA ASP A 183 33.50 4.53 -7.09
C ASP A 183 32.65 4.74 -8.35
N GLU A 184 33.03 4.16 -9.50
CA GLU A 184 32.24 4.22 -10.72
C GLU A 184 30.95 3.40 -10.60
N LEU A 185 31.01 2.24 -9.90
CA LEU A 185 29.83 1.44 -9.61
C LEU A 185 28.87 2.15 -8.66
N LEU A 186 29.40 2.79 -7.61
CA LEU A 186 28.60 3.61 -6.69
C LEU A 186 27.92 4.78 -7.42
N ALA A 187 28.60 5.41 -8.36
CA ALA A 187 28.02 6.48 -9.17
C ALA A 187 26.92 6.01 -10.11
N LYS A 188 26.98 4.75 -10.57
CA LYS A 188 25.97 4.12 -11.44
C LYS A 188 24.86 3.39 -10.66
N GLY A 189 25.06 3.16 -9.37
CA GLY A 189 24.08 2.50 -8.49
C GLY A 189 22.88 3.36 -8.16
N PRO A 190 21.92 2.83 -7.40
CA PRO A 190 20.76 3.56 -6.92
C PRO A 190 21.14 4.82 -6.14
N GLN A 191 20.36 5.87 -6.31
CA GLN A 191 20.57 7.17 -5.68
C GLN A 191 19.36 7.56 -4.85
N ILE A 192 19.59 8.19 -3.71
CA ILE A 192 18.56 8.97 -3.04
C ILE A 192 18.37 10.25 -3.86
N VAL A 193 17.14 10.50 -4.20
CA VAL A 193 16.76 11.70 -4.98
C VAL A 193 15.68 12.49 -4.28
N GLU A 194 15.56 13.76 -4.64
CA GLU A 194 14.43 14.58 -4.23
C GLU A 194 13.91 15.39 -5.41
N ALA A 195 12.62 15.69 -5.37
CA ALA A 195 11.96 16.55 -6.35
C ALA A 195 10.79 17.28 -5.69
N VAL A 196 10.46 18.43 -6.25
CA VAL A 196 9.21 19.14 -5.99
C VAL A 196 8.43 19.26 -7.30
N ALA A 197 7.11 19.32 -7.22
CA ALA A 197 6.25 19.41 -8.39
C ALA A 197 6.65 20.62 -9.27
N GLY A 198 6.88 20.36 -10.57
CA GLY A 198 7.35 21.36 -11.53
C GLY A 198 8.83 21.73 -11.43
N GLY A 199 9.56 21.17 -10.47
CA GLY A 199 11.00 21.35 -10.32
C GLY A 199 11.83 20.20 -10.91
N PRO A 200 13.16 20.36 -10.98
CA PRO A 200 14.06 19.31 -11.44
C PRO A 200 14.20 18.19 -10.42
N LEU A 201 14.48 16.98 -10.91
CA LEU A 201 14.96 15.87 -10.09
C LEU A 201 16.40 16.19 -9.64
N ARG A 202 16.67 16.09 -8.35
CA ARG A 202 17.98 16.30 -7.76
C ARG A 202 18.49 15.03 -7.09
N THR A 203 19.67 14.58 -7.47
CA THR A 203 20.40 13.54 -6.74
C THR A 203 20.92 14.12 -5.43
N VAL A 204 20.64 13.45 -4.32
CA VAL A 204 21.06 13.86 -2.99
C VAL A 204 22.35 13.16 -2.60
N LYS A 205 22.36 11.82 -2.70
CA LYS A 205 23.51 10.99 -2.33
C LYS A 205 23.36 9.56 -2.89
N PRO A 206 24.46 8.80 -3.04
CA PRO A 206 24.38 7.37 -3.33
C PRO A 206 23.64 6.60 -2.22
N PHE A 207 22.87 5.58 -2.62
CA PHE A 207 22.17 4.69 -1.70
C PHE A 207 23.09 3.55 -1.29
N THR A 208 24.01 3.80 -0.34
CA THR A 208 24.95 2.82 0.21
C THR A 208 24.32 1.99 1.32
N ARG A 209 25.04 0.95 1.81
CA ARG A 209 24.60 0.14 2.96
C ARG A 209 24.42 0.99 4.22
N GLU A 210 25.31 1.95 4.45
CA GLU A 210 25.22 2.88 5.58
C GLU A 210 23.98 3.77 5.46
N VAL A 211 23.74 4.32 4.26
CA VAL A 211 22.54 5.13 3.99
C VAL A 211 21.28 4.28 4.15
N ARG A 212 21.29 3.03 3.68
CA ARG A 212 20.15 2.12 3.84
C ARG A 212 19.83 1.83 5.31
N ALA A 213 20.85 1.69 6.16
CA ALA A 213 20.65 1.45 7.58
C ALA A 213 19.96 2.63 8.31
N GLU A 214 20.12 3.85 7.79
CA GLU A 214 19.64 5.09 8.42
C GLU A 214 18.52 5.79 7.63
N ILE A 215 18.12 5.25 6.47
CA ILE A 215 17.19 5.95 5.56
C ILE A 215 15.82 6.20 6.22
N ASP A 216 15.30 5.25 6.99
CA ASP A 216 13.98 5.40 7.59
C ASP A 216 13.95 6.51 8.65
N ASP A 217 15.06 6.78 9.36
CA ASP A 217 15.20 7.95 10.24
C ASP A 217 15.07 9.26 9.44
N GLU A 218 15.70 9.34 8.27
CA GLU A 218 15.59 10.51 7.38
C GLU A 218 14.17 10.70 6.86
N LEU A 219 13.50 9.59 6.50
CA LEU A 219 12.10 9.62 6.03
C LEU A 219 11.17 10.13 7.13
N VAL A 220 11.38 9.73 8.39
CA VAL A 220 10.63 10.24 9.54
C VAL A 220 10.89 11.73 9.75
N ALA A 221 12.15 12.16 9.66
CA ALA A 221 12.50 13.58 9.81
C ALA A 221 11.86 14.45 8.73
N LYS A 222 11.88 14.01 7.46
CA LYS A 222 11.22 14.68 6.33
C LYS A 222 9.69 14.73 6.51
N SER A 223 9.10 13.63 6.99
CA SER A 223 7.68 13.53 7.28
C SER A 223 7.24 14.49 8.39
N THR A 224 8.01 14.54 9.46
CA THR A 224 7.80 15.47 10.60
C THR A 224 7.85 16.92 10.14
N ASP A 225 8.87 17.31 9.35
CA ASP A 225 9.00 18.65 8.80
C ASP A 225 7.80 19.00 7.87
N PHE A 226 7.43 18.09 6.98
CA PHE A 226 6.28 18.28 6.11
C PHE A 226 4.99 18.52 6.92
N MET A 227 4.68 17.65 7.89
CA MET A 227 3.49 17.79 8.74
C MET A 227 3.48 19.12 9.49
N LYS A 228 4.63 19.56 10.06
CA LYS A 228 4.78 20.87 10.73
C LYS A 228 4.46 22.03 9.78
N ARG A 229 5.02 22.00 8.57
CA ARG A 229 4.78 23.05 7.55
C ARG A 229 3.32 23.11 7.15
N GLN A 230 2.67 21.96 6.91
CA GLN A 230 1.25 21.94 6.50
C GLN A 230 0.34 22.36 7.65
N LYS A 231 0.64 21.97 8.90
CA LYS A 231 -0.10 22.45 10.07
C LYS A 231 0.01 23.99 10.20
N ALA A 232 1.19 24.55 10.04
CA ALA A 232 1.41 26.00 10.08
C ALA A 232 0.68 26.75 8.96
N ALA A 233 0.58 26.13 7.76
CA ALA A 233 -0.15 26.66 6.62
C ALA A 233 -1.69 26.47 6.71
N GLY A 234 -2.19 25.74 7.72
CA GLY A 234 -3.60 25.39 7.83
C GLY A 234 -4.14 24.53 6.67
N LYS A 235 -3.26 23.77 5.99
CA LYS A 235 -3.57 22.99 4.80
C LYS A 235 -3.70 21.50 5.16
N PRO A 236 -4.78 20.80 4.76
CA PRO A 236 -4.85 19.35 4.93
C PRO A 236 -3.77 18.68 4.09
N PHE A 237 -3.27 17.53 4.56
CA PHE A 237 -2.17 16.84 3.88
C PHE A 237 -2.45 15.34 3.67
N PHE A 238 -1.87 14.81 2.59
CA PHE A 238 -1.69 13.41 2.33
C PHE A 238 -0.20 13.10 2.32
N LEU A 239 0.22 12.27 3.27
CA LEU A 239 1.58 11.76 3.39
C LEU A 239 1.59 10.27 3.10
N TYR A 240 2.27 9.85 2.04
CA TYR A 240 2.59 8.45 1.77
C TYR A 240 4.03 8.18 2.20
N LEU A 241 4.20 7.24 3.15
CA LEU A 241 5.46 6.96 3.81
C LEU A 241 5.83 5.47 3.68
N PRO A 242 6.37 5.05 2.53
CA PRO A 242 6.84 3.69 2.31
C PRO A 242 8.24 3.49 2.90
N PHE A 243 8.30 2.81 4.05
CA PHE A 243 9.53 2.45 4.74
C PHE A 243 10.32 1.33 4.04
N SER A 244 11.58 1.19 4.42
CA SER A 244 12.43 0.05 4.03
C SER A 244 12.24 -1.19 4.93
N MET A 245 11.43 -1.07 5.98
CA MET A 245 11.15 -2.08 6.98
C MET A 245 10.73 -3.41 6.34
N GLY A 246 11.48 -4.48 6.64
CA GLY A 246 11.20 -5.85 6.20
C GLY A 246 11.84 -6.28 4.88
N HIS A 247 12.18 -5.35 3.99
CA HIS A 247 12.79 -5.68 2.71
C HIS A 247 14.29 -6.00 2.83
N PHE A 248 14.73 -7.07 2.19
CA PHE A 248 16.16 -7.43 2.07
C PHE A 248 16.98 -6.34 1.33
N PRO A 249 18.25 -6.12 1.72
CA PRO A 249 18.91 -6.57 2.93
C PRO A 249 18.40 -5.80 4.17
N ASN A 250 18.11 -6.54 5.24
CA ASN A 250 17.67 -5.95 6.50
C ASN A 250 18.89 -5.40 7.26
N LEU A 251 19.10 -4.10 7.14
CA LEU A 251 20.19 -3.38 7.79
C LEU A 251 19.62 -2.46 8.87
N PRO A 252 19.55 -2.92 10.13
CA PRO A 252 19.12 -2.06 11.22
C PRO A 252 20.16 -1.00 11.53
N SER A 253 19.72 0.17 11.99
CA SER A 253 20.62 1.18 12.53
C SER A 253 21.36 0.65 13.75
N LYS A 254 22.47 1.31 14.13
CA LYS A 254 23.27 0.93 15.32
C LYS A 254 22.46 0.88 16.60
N GLN A 255 21.39 1.67 16.70
CA GLN A 255 20.50 1.68 17.85
C GLN A 255 19.72 0.38 18.00
N PHE A 256 19.36 -0.29 16.90
CA PHE A 256 18.51 -1.48 16.90
C PHE A 256 19.27 -2.78 16.63
N ALA A 257 20.48 -2.73 16.10
CA ALA A 257 21.29 -3.92 15.83
C ALA A 257 21.47 -4.79 17.08
N GLY A 258 21.08 -6.08 16.97
CA GLY A 258 21.16 -7.07 18.03
C GLY A 258 20.09 -6.93 19.14
N LYS A 259 19.01 -6.19 18.91
CA LYS A 259 17.92 -6.02 19.89
C LYS A 259 16.91 -7.15 19.88
N SER A 260 16.66 -7.76 18.72
CA SER A 260 15.70 -8.85 18.58
C SER A 260 16.35 -10.23 18.86
N ARG A 261 15.50 -11.26 19.02
CA ARG A 261 15.93 -12.67 19.11
C ARG A 261 15.98 -13.37 17.75
N ILE A 262 15.55 -12.70 16.67
CA ILE A 262 15.42 -13.27 15.34
C ILE A 262 16.31 -12.58 14.30
N GLY A 263 17.42 -11.99 14.74
CA GLY A 263 18.44 -11.40 13.86
C GLY A 263 18.02 -10.06 13.25
N GLN A 264 18.70 -9.67 12.17
CA GLN A 264 18.57 -8.35 11.56
C GLN A 264 17.16 -8.04 11.08
N TYR A 265 16.41 -9.03 10.61
CA TYR A 265 15.00 -8.86 10.25
C TYR A 265 14.17 -8.37 11.43
N GLY A 266 14.28 -9.06 12.58
CA GLY A 266 13.57 -8.64 13.79
C GLY A 266 14.05 -7.31 14.35
N ASP A 267 15.35 -7.02 14.25
CA ASP A 267 15.91 -5.72 14.63
C ASP A 267 15.29 -4.60 13.79
N LYS A 268 15.12 -4.84 12.48
CA LYS A 268 14.48 -3.89 11.55
C LYS A 268 12.98 -3.74 11.80
N LEU A 269 12.29 -4.80 12.23
CA LEU A 269 10.88 -4.71 12.68
C LEU A 269 10.75 -3.82 13.92
N MET A 270 11.64 -3.98 14.91
CA MET A 270 11.65 -3.16 16.13
C MET A 270 11.98 -1.69 15.82
N GLU A 271 12.88 -1.44 14.87
CA GLU A 271 13.20 -0.10 14.38
C GLU A 271 11.99 0.54 13.67
N GLY A 272 11.32 -0.21 12.79
CA GLY A 272 10.09 0.25 12.13
C GLY A 272 8.97 0.55 13.13
N ASP A 273 8.83 -0.25 14.18
CA ASP A 273 7.91 0.02 15.30
C ASP A 273 8.20 1.37 15.97
N HIS A 274 9.47 1.66 16.21
CA HIS A 274 9.92 2.96 16.75
C HIS A 274 9.54 4.10 15.81
N HIS A 275 9.78 3.97 14.51
CA HIS A 275 9.46 4.99 13.51
C HIS A 275 7.95 5.25 13.40
N VAL A 276 7.13 4.21 13.40
CA VAL A 276 5.66 4.36 13.49
C VAL A 276 5.29 5.14 14.72
N GLY A 277 5.91 4.84 15.87
CA GLY A 277 5.71 5.58 17.11
C GLY A 277 6.03 7.07 16.99
N GLN A 278 7.17 7.42 16.38
CA GLN A 278 7.58 8.82 16.17
C GLN A 278 6.57 9.59 15.29
N ILE A 279 6.01 8.98 14.26
CA ILE A 279 4.95 9.61 13.45
C ILE A 279 3.70 9.88 14.29
N LEU A 280 3.25 8.91 15.08
CA LEU A 280 2.08 9.08 15.95
C LEU A 280 2.32 10.18 17.02
N ASP A 281 3.51 10.22 17.60
CA ASP A 281 3.88 11.25 18.57
C ASP A 281 3.90 12.64 17.92
N THR A 282 4.43 12.76 16.70
CA THR A 282 4.41 14.01 15.93
C THR A 282 2.99 14.52 15.69
N LEU A 283 2.03 13.65 15.34
CA LEU A 283 0.63 14.04 15.15
C LEU A 283 0.01 14.58 16.43
N LYS A 284 0.31 13.95 17.58
CA LYS A 284 -0.15 14.40 18.91
C LYS A 284 0.49 15.74 19.30
N GLU A 285 1.80 15.89 19.14
CA GLU A 285 2.53 17.13 19.43
C GLU A 285 2.03 18.32 18.60
N LEU A 286 1.67 18.06 17.35
CA LEU A 286 1.11 19.08 16.46
C LEU A 286 -0.37 19.38 16.74
N GLY A 287 -1.05 18.60 17.59
CA GLY A 287 -2.47 18.74 17.87
C GLY A 287 -3.35 18.52 16.64
N VAL A 288 -2.96 17.59 15.73
CA VAL A 288 -3.72 17.18 14.55
C VAL A 288 -4.13 15.71 14.59
N ASP A 289 -3.86 15.02 15.68
CA ASP A 289 -4.09 13.59 15.85
C ASP A 289 -5.54 13.19 15.60
N ASP A 290 -6.49 13.91 16.22
CA ASP A 290 -7.94 13.64 16.08
C ASP A 290 -8.46 13.89 14.65
N ASP A 291 -7.80 14.75 13.90
CA ASP A 291 -8.13 15.11 12.53
C ASP A 291 -7.36 14.28 11.50
N THR A 292 -6.61 13.24 11.92
CA THR A 292 -5.75 12.47 11.02
C THR A 292 -6.15 11.00 10.98
N LEU A 293 -6.42 10.51 9.75
CA LEU A 293 -6.55 9.09 9.47
C LEU A 293 -5.15 8.53 9.21
N VAL A 294 -4.74 7.55 10.00
CA VAL A 294 -3.47 6.83 9.86
C VAL A 294 -3.74 5.41 9.40
N VAL A 295 -3.09 4.99 8.32
CA VAL A 295 -3.07 3.60 7.86
C VAL A 295 -1.64 3.09 7.98
N PHE A 296 -1.47 1.89 8.54
CA PHE A 296 -0.22 1.15 8.54
C PHE A 296 -0.45 -0.25 7.97
N ALA A 297 0.20 -0.57 6.87
CA ALA A 297 0.00 -1.82 6.12
C ALA A 297 1.32 -2.33 5.52
N SER A 298 1.34 -3.55 4.98
CA SER A 298 2.42 -4.06 4.13
C SER A 298 1.97 -4.13 2.66
N ASP A 299 2.92 -4.05 1.75
CA ASP A 299 2.64 -4.10 0.31
C ASP A 299 2.45 -5.52 -0.23
N ASN A 300 3.04 -6.53 0.40
CA ASN A 300 2.85 -7.94 0.07
C ASN A 300 3.20 -8.82 1.27
N GLY A 301 3.03 -10.14 1.11
CA GLY A 301 3.47 -11.14 2.07
C GLY A 301 4.99 -11.12 2.27
N PRO A 302 5.49 -11.92 3.23
CA PRO A 302 6.87 -11.84 3.66
C PRO A 302 7.83 -12.29 2.57
N GLN A 303 9.05 -11.80 2.64
CA GLN A 303 10.17 -12.37 1.92
C GLN A 303 10.70 -13.56 2.73
N GLY A 304 10.73 -14.73 2.11
CA GLY A 304 11.06 -15.97 2.78
C GLY A 304 12.53 -16.41 2.67
N GLU A 305 12.75 -17.73 2.43
CA GLU A 305 14.08 -18.35 2.49
C GLU A 305 15.12 -17.83 1.50
N THR A 306 14.72 -17.12 0.45
CA THR A 306 15.64 -16.53 -0.55
C THR A 306 16.65 -15.56 0.07
N SER A 307 16.31 -14.94 1.18
CA SER A 307 17.25 -14.08 1.90
C SER A 307 18.43 -14.84 2.53
N ARG A 308 18.30 -16.14 2.77
CA ARG A 308 19.40 -16.97 3.28
C ARG A 308 20.56 -17.11 2.31
N GLU A 309 20.27 -17.14 1.00
CA GLU A 309 21.28 -17.38 -0.03
C GLU A 309 22.01 -16.09 -0.46
N MET A 310 21.41 -14.93 -0.26
CA MET A 310 21.92 -13.67 -0.76
C MET A 310 22.83 -12.88 0.20
N GLY A 311 23.41 -13.52 1.19
CA GLY A 311 24.60 -12.98 1.88
C GLY A 311 24.43 -12.48 3.30
N ASN A 312 23.33 -12.75 3.98
CA ASN A 312 23.28 -12.59 5.43
C ASN A 312 23.93 -13.80 6.12
N GLN A 313 25.23 -13.70 6.35
CA GLN A 313 26.04 -14.75 6.93
C GLN A 313 25.44 -15.31 8.23
N GLY A 314 24.57 -16.33 8.10
CA GLY A 314 24.16 -17.19 9.20
C GLY A 314 22.92 -16.78 10.00
N THR A 315 22.25 -15.69 9.68
CA THR A 315 20.95 -15.33 10.32
C THR A 315 19.79 -15.48 9.34
N PRO A 316 18.72 -16.20 9.69
CA PRO A 316 17.54 -16.29 8.85
C PRO A 316 16.80 -14.94 8.87
N ASP A 317 16.94 -14.15 7.80
CA ASP A 317 16.14 -12.96 7.55
C ASP A 317 14.81 -13.38 6.93
N MET A 318 13.95 -13.98 7.74
CA MET A 318 12.70 -14.58 7.28
C MET A 318 11.51 -13.87 7.92
N GLY A 319 10.63 -13.34 7.08
CA GLY A 319 9.31 -12.96 7.49
C GLY A 319 8.39 -14.17 7.72
N ASN A 320 7.17 -13.92 8.18
CA ASN A 320 6.21 -14.95 8.55
C ASN A 320 4.80 -14.58 8.07
N SER A 321 4.23 -15.42 7.22
CA SER A 321 2.85 -15.26 6.71
C SER A 321 1.77 -15.71 7.70
N GLY A 322 2.12 -16.04 8.94
CA GLY A 322 1.17 -16.57 9.94
C GLY A 322 0.65 -17.95 9.53
N PRO A 323 -0.67 -18.16 9.58
CA PRO A 323 -1.26 -19.45 9.21
C PRO A 323 -1.38 -19.68 7.70
N PHE A 324 -0.97 -18.71 6.87
CA PHE A 324 -1.19 -18.74 5.43
C PHE A 324 0.01 -19.32 4.69
N ARG A 325 -0.25 -20.04 3.60
CA ARG A 325 0.80 -20.59 2.74
C ARG A 325 1.40 -19.50 1.85
N GLY A 326 2.73 -19.55 1.71
CA GLY A 326 3.48 -18.83 0.69
C GLY A 326 3.99 -17.48 1.13
N GLU A 327 4.62 -16.82 0.19
CA GLU A 327 5.41 -15.61 0.38
C GLU A 327 5.41 -14.72 -0.86
N LEU A 328 6.17 -13.63 -0.84
CA LEU A 328 6.34 -12.69 -1.93
C LEU A 328 6.39 -13.38 -3.31
N GLY A 329 5.52 -12.98 -4.24
CA GLY A 329 5.53 -13.41 -5.65
C GLY A 329 4.78 -14.70 -5.96
N GLU A 330 4.29 -15.44 -4.97
CA GLU A 330 3.64 -16.73 -5.19
C GLU A 330 2.14 -16.64 -5.49
N ALA A 331 1.51 -15.51 -5.27
CA ALA A 331 0.06 -15.30 -5.39
C ALA A 331 -0.80 -16.30 -4.59
N THR A 332 -0.23 -16.97 -3.60
CA THR A 332 -0.91 -17.78 -2.59
C THR A 332 -1.45 -16.91 -1.46
N GLU A 333 -2.28 -17.46 -0.55
CA GLU A 333 -2.89 -16.62 0.50
C GLU A 333 -1.83 -15.88 1.34
N GLY A 334 -0.72 -16.52 1.72
CA GLY A 334 0.37 -15.87 2.47
C GLY A 334 1.17 -14.84 1.68
N SER A 335 1.11 -14.91 0.34
CA SER A 335 1.70 -13.90 -0.55
C SER A 335 0.89 -12.62 -0.61
N ILE A 336 -0.45 -12.74 -0.61
CA ILE A 336 -1.36 -11.62 -0.86
C ILE A 336 -2.16 -11.18 0.38
N ARG A 337 -2.16 -11.92 1.47
CA ARG A 337 -2.81 -11.55 2.72
C ARG A 337 -1.78 -11.09 3.72
N THR A 338 -1.86 -9.81 4.07
CA THR A 338 -0.94 -9.20 5.02
C THR A 338 -1.69 -8.35 6.05
N PHE A 339 -0.98 -7.66 6.92
CA PHE A 339 -1.57 -6.83 7.95
C PHE A 339 -2.01 -5.46 7.41
N CYS A 340 -3.06 -4.92 8.02
CA CYS A 340 -3.45 -3.52 7.86
C CYS A 340 -4.16 -3.02 9.13
N ILE A 341 -3.68 -1.90 9.66
CA ILE A 341 -4.24 -1.23 10.83
C ILE A 341 -4.67 0.18 10.42
N VAL A 342 -5.89 0.55 10.75
CA VAL A 342 -6.46 1.87 10.45
C VAL A 342 -6.84 2.55 11.74
N ARG A 343 -6.32 3.76 11.99
CA ARG A 343 -6.61 4.56 13.17
C ARG A 343 -7.12 5.95 12.77
N TRP A 344 -8.23 6.35 13.34
CA TRP A 344 -8.76 7.69 13.22
C TRP A 344 -9.57 8.01 14.49
N PRO A 345 -8.99 8.75 15.44
CA PRO A 345 -9.66 9.03 16.71
C PRO A 345 -11.05 9.65 16.51
N GLY A 346 -12.02 9.18 17.28
CA GLY A 346 -13.41 9.65 17.21
C GLY A 346 -14.21 9.23 15.97
N LYS A 347 -13.59 8.59 14.96
CA LYS A 347 -14.26 8.12 13.74
C LYS A 347 -14.17 6.59 13.58
N VAL A 348 -12.99 6.01 13.77
CA VAL A 348 -12.75 4.56 13.75
C VAL A 348 -12.80 4.03 15.19
N LYS A 349 -13.59 2.99 15.42
CA LYS A 349 -13.77 2.41 16.76
C LYS A 349 -12.47 1.73 17.23
N PRO A 350 -11.88 2.17 18.36
CA PRO A 350 -10.61 1.61 18.83
C PRO A 350 -10.73 0.17 19.29
N GLY A 351 -9.65 -0.60 19.17
CA GLY A 351 -9.51 -1.97 19.65
C GLY A 351 -10.38 -3.00 18.93
N THR A 352 -10.88 -2.67 17.73
CA THR A 352 -11.74 -3.55 16.95
C THR A 352 -10.98 -4.30 15.85
N SER A 353 -11.61 -5.34 15.32
CA SER A 353 -11.14 -6.07 14.14
C SER A 353 -12.29 -6.26 13.17
N SER A 354 -12.00 -6.21 11.88
CA SER A 354 -12.95 -6.53 10.81
C SER A 354 -12.45 -7.73 10.01
N TYR A 355 -13.35 -8.64 9.72
CA TYR A 355 -13.13 -9.77 8.82
C TYR A 355 -13.66 -9.50 7.41
N ALA A 356 -14.12 -8.28 7.11
CA ALA A 356 -14.50 -7.88 5.77
C ALA A 356 -13.30 -8.03 4.83
N MET A 357 -13.54 -8.57 3.63
CA MET A 357 -12.54 -8.59 2.57
C MET A 357 -12.23 -7.16 2.16
N PHE A 358 -10.97 -6.76 2.24
CA PHE A 358 -10.49 -5.42 1.93
C PHE A 358 -9.24 -5.52 1.05
N SER A 359 -9.29 -4.99 -0.15
CA SER A 359 -8.11 -4.96 -1.02
C SER A 359 -7.36 -3.63 -0.90
N THR A 360 -6.05 -3.65 -1.16
CA THR A 360 -5.25 -2.42 -1.24
C THR A 360 -5.82 -1.40 -2.22
N MET A 361 -6.46 -1.87 -3.31
CA MET A 361 -7.15 -1.04 -4.30
C MET A 361 -8.34 -0.26 -3.72
N ASP A 362 -8.94 -0.77 -2.65
CA ASP A 362 -10.16 -0.20 -2.05
C ASP A 362 -9.87 1.13 -1.34
N PHE A 363 -8.61 1.38 -0.97
CA PHE A 363 -8.24 2.67 -0.40
C PHE A 363 -8.48 3.83 -1.37
N PHE A 364 -8.32 3.61 -2.68
CA PHE A 364 -8.51 4.67 -3.67
C PHE A 364 -9.94 5.22 -3.67
N PRO A 365 -11.02 4.44 -3.90
CA PRO A 365 -12.38 4.94 -3.83
C PRO A 365 -12.84 5.28 -2.40
N THR A 366 -12.31 4.60 -1.37
CA THR A 366 -12.62 4.89 0.03
C THR A 366 -12.11 6.28 0.41
N PHE A 367 -10.87 6.62 0.07
CA PHE A 367 -10.34 7.96 0.30
C PHE A 367 -11.06 9.00 -0.53
N ALA A 368 -11.42 8.71 -1.80
CA ALA A 368 -12.22 9.62 -2.60
C ALA A 368 -13.50 10.05 -1.87
N ARG A 369 -14.23 9.07 -1.31
CA ARG A 369 -15.44 9.35 -0.50
C ARG A 369 -15.13 10.14 0.77
N LEU A 370 -14.11 9.74 1.53
CA LEU A 370 -13.76 10.37 2.81
C LEU A 370 -13.31 11.84 2.66
N ILE A 371 -12.66 12.18 1.54
CA ILE A 371 -12.20 13.55 1.26
C ILE A 371 -13.17 14.36 0.40
N GLY A 372 -14.34 13.77 0.06
CA GLY A 372 -15.40 14.43 -0.70
C GLY A 372 -15.09 14.68 -2.17
N THR A 373 -14.33 13.77 -2.81
CA THR A 373 -14.04 13.80 -4.25
C THR A 373 -14.59 12.57 -4.96
N LYS A 374 -14.40 12.47 -6.27
CA LYS A 374 -14.89 11.36 -7.09
C LYS A 374 -13.72 10.62 -7.73
N VAL A 375 -13.86 9.32 -7.88
CA VAL A 375 -12.96 8.51 -8.69
C VAL A 375 -13.13 8.84 -10.19
N PRO A 376 -12.12 8.59 -11.03
CA PRO A 376 -12.23 8.68 -12.50
C PRO A 376 -13.37 7.79 -13.03
N THR A 377 -14.05 8.26 -14.08
CA THR A 377 -15.13 7.53 -14.76
C THR A 377 -14.76 7.13 -16.20
N ASP A 378 -13.59 7.52 -16.65
CA ASP A 378 -13.04 7.26 -17.99
C ASP A 378 -12.25 5.94 -18.08
N ARG A 379 -12.19 5.21 -17.00
CA ARG A 379 -11.45 3.96 -16.83
C ARG A 379 -12.10 3.06 -15.79
N PRO A 380 -11.90 1.72 -15.81
CA PRO A 380 -12.35 0.85 -14.74
C PRO A 380 -11.57 1.16 -13.45
N ILE A 381 -12.27 1.23 -12.34
CA ILE A 381 -11.70 1.21 -10.99
C ILE A 381 -12.12 -0.13 -10.38
N ASP A 382 -11.14 -0.99 -10.06
CA ASP A 382 -11.38 -2.32 -9.48
C ASP A 382 -11.54 -2.27 -7.95
N GLY A 383 -11.07 -1.19 -7.34
CA GLY A 383 -11.31 -0.88 -5.94
C GLY A 383 -12.79 -0.58 -5.68
N VAL A 384 -13.28 -0.95 -4.50
CA VAL A 384 -14.63 -0.64 -4.03
C VAL A 384 -14.57 0.22 -2.77
N ASP A 385 -15.54 1.10 -2.61
CA ASP A 385 -15.62 1.95 -1.40
C ASP A 385 -15.91 1.10 -0.16
N GLN A 386 -15.03 1.17 0.82
CA GLN A 386 -15.10 0.46 2.10
C GLN A 386 -15.24 1.41 3.30
N THR A 387 -15.66 2.63 3.07
CA THR A 387 -15.82 3.64 4.12
C THR A 387 -16.66 3.12 5.28
N ASP A 388 -17.74 2.40 4.98
CA ASP A 388 -18.66 1.91 6.00
C ASP A 388 -18.04 0.80 6.88
N VAL A 389 -17.08 0.03 6.35
CA VAL A 389 -16.26 -0.91 7.13
C VAL A 389 -15.34 -0.15 8.08
N LEU A 390 -14.61 0.85 7.57
CA LEU A 390 -13.68 1.64 8.39
C LEU A 390 -14.40 2.39 9.51
N LEU A 391 -15.60 2.88 9.26
CA LEU A 391 -16.42 3.61 10.25
C LEU A 391 -17.27 2.67 11.13
N GLY A 392 -17.13 1.35 11.01
CA GLY A 392 -17.87 0.37 11.81
C GLY A 392 -19.37 0.31 11.52
N LYS A 393 -19.81 0.73 10.32
CA LYS A 393 -21.21 0.72 9.87
C LYS A 393 -21.56 -0.55 9.08
N SER A 394 -20.57 -1.29 8.59
CA SER A 394 -20.74 -2.56 7.88
C SER A 394 -19.72 -3.57 8.40
N GLU A 395 -20.17 -4.80 8.63
CA GLU A 395 -19.29 -5.93 9.01
C GLU A 395 -18.73 -6.68 7.79
N THR A 396 -19.44 -6.67 6.66
CA THR A 396 -19.08 -7.44 5.47
C THR A 396 -18.40 -6.62 4.37
N GLY A 397 -18.63 -5.30 4.34
CA GLY A 397 -18.12 -4.43 3.29
C GLY A 397 -18.77 -4.65 1.92
N ASN A 398 -18.13 -4.07 0.90
CA ASN A 398 -18.63 -4.07 -0.48
C ASN A 398 -17.81 -4.99 -1.40
N ARG A 399 -16.79 -5.67 -0.90
CA ARG A 399 -15.96 -6.61 -1.66
C ARG A 399 -16.26 -8.04 -1.26
N ASP A 400 -16.50 -8.90 -2.24
CA ASP A 400 -16.66 -10.35 -2.06
C ASP A 400 -15.75 -11.19 -2.95
N SER A 401 -14.92 -10.53 -3.79
CA SER A 401 -14.11 -11.24 -4.78
C SER A 401 -12.80 -10.50 -5.08
N LEU A 402 -11.79 -11.26 -5.54
CA LEU A 402 -10.48 -10.75 -5.94
C LEU A 402 -9.90 -11.67 -7.03
N LEU A 403 -9.22 -11.06 -8.02
CA LEU A 403 -8.37 -11.76 -8.97
C LEU A 403 -6.91 -11.56 -8.61
N SER A 404 -6.07 -12.55 -8.90
CA SER A 404 -4.62 -12.47 -8.71
C SER A 404 -3.90 -12.68 -10.04
N PHE A 405 -2.86 -11.88 -10.28
CA PHE A 405 -2.09 -11.89 -11.51
C PHE A 405 -0.60 -12.05 -11.23
N ILE A 406 0.11 -12.74 -12.12
CA ILE A 406 1.57 -12.77 -12.19
C ILE A 406 1.94 -12.51 -13.65
N GLY A 407 2.59 -11.39 -13.92
CA GLY A 407 2.84 -10.98 -15.31
C GLY A 407 1.55 -10.80 -16.10
N ALA A 408 1.44 -11.49 -17.24
CA ALA A 408 0.25 -11.47 -18.09
C ALA A 408 -0.82 -12.48 -17.64
N ASP A 409 -0.49 -13.39 -16.73
CA ASP A 409 -1.32 -14.52 -16.37
C ASP A 409 -2.26 -14.21 -15.21
N MET A 410 -3.55 -14.47 -15.39
CA MET A 410 -4.50 -14.55 -14.28
C MET A 410 -4.29 -15.91 -13.60
N VAL A 411 -3.76 -15.91 -12.40
CA VAL A 411 -3.35 -17.15 -11.71
C VAL A 411 -4.43 -17.69 -10.78
N ALA A 412 -5.23 -16.82 -10.17
CA ALA A 412 -6.29 -17.24 -9.26
C ALA A 412 -7.47 -16.27 -9.25
N ALA A 413 -8.65 -16.82 -8.89
CA ALA A 413 -9.82 -16.06 -8.49
C ALA A 413 -10.22 -16.43 -7.05
N ARG A 414 -10.65 -15.45 -6.28
CA ARG A 414 -11.27 -15.63 -4.97
C ARG A 414 -12.70 -15.11 -5.01
N TRP A 415 -13.62 -15.88 -4.43
CA TRP A 415 -14.98 -15.49 -4.16
C TRP A 415 -15.35 -15.89 -2.73
N LYS A 416 -15.57 -14.92 -1.86
CA LYS A 416 -15.77 -15.12 -0.41
C LYS A 416 -14.61 -15.94 0.18
N GLN A 417 -14.90 -17.08 0.83
CA GLN A 417 -13.91 -17.99 1.40
C GLN A 417 -13.29 -18.96 0.38
N TRP A 418 -13.77 -18.98 -0.86
CA TRP A 418 -13.32 -19.91 -1.88
C TRP A 418 -12.24 -19.30 -2.77
N ARG A 419 -11.15 -20.04 -2.97
CA ARG A 419 -10.06 -19.66 -3.84
C ARG A 419 -9.83 -20.73 -4.90
N MET A 420 -9.81 -20.33 -6.17
CA MET A 420 -9.60 -21.20 -7.31
C MET A 420 -8.36 -20.76 -8.08
N TYR A 421 -7.47 -21.71 -8.33
CA TYR A 421 -6.28 -21.50 -9.14
C TYR A 421 -6.49 -21.98 -10.56
N PHE A 422 -6.07 -21.17 -11.54
CA PHE A 422 -6.10 -21.51 -12.97
C PHE A 422 -4.75 -22.04 -13.45
N THR A 423 -3.69 -21.74 -12.71
CA THR A 423 -2.34 -22.21 -12.98
C THR A 423 -1.73 -22.77 -11.70
N ASP A 424 -0.82 -23.70 -11.83
CA ASP A 424 -0.04 -24.18 -10.69
C ASP A 424 1.09 -23.21 -10.44
N VAL A 425 1.00 -22.46 -9.36
CA VAL A 425 2.07 -21.56 -8.92
C VAL A 425 3.08 -22.38 -8.14
N GLN A 426 4.23 -22.56 -8.76
CA GLN A 426 5.30 -23.38 -8.19
C GLN A 426 6.52 -22.51 -7.89
N PRO A 427 7.13 -22.68 -6.71
CA PRO A 427 8.45 -22.13 -6.46
C PRO A 427 9.44 -22.71 -7.46
N THR A 428 10.36 -21.89 -7.96
CA THR A 428 11.43 -22.37 -8.83
C THR A 428 12.48 -23.13 -8.01
N GLY A 429 12.97 -24.25 -8.53
CA GLY A 429 13.97 -25.09 -7.87
C GLY A 429 13.40 -26.28 -7.09
N ILE A 430 14.26 -27.18 -6.62
CA ILE A 430 13.91 -28.42 -5.92
C ILE A 430 14.72 -28.51 -4.63
N GLY A 431 14.06 -28.84 -3.51
CA GLY A 431 14.70 -29.05 -2.20
C GLY A 431 15.34 -27.77 -1.66
N PRO A 432 16.59 -27.84 -1.19
CA PRO A 432 17.31 -26.68 -0.64
C PRO A 432 17.59 -25.55 -1.66
N GLN A 433 17.41 -25.82 -2.95
CA GLN A 433 17.57 -24.84 -4.05
C GLN A 433 16.23 -24.25 -4.50
N ARG A 434 15.17 -24.54 -3.77
CA ARG A 434 13.86 -23.94 -3.98
C ARG A 434 13.98 -22.42 -3.83
N GLN A 435 13.64 -21.70 -4.87
CA GLN A 435 13.57 -20.23 -4.85
C GLN A 435 12.10 -19.82 -4.89
N PRO A 436 11.49 -19.56 -3.74
CA PRO A 436 10.16 -19.03 -3.66
C PRO A 436 10.11 -17.55 -4.01
N GLY A 437 8.92 -16.99 -3.98
CA GLY A 437 8.71 -15.56 -4.11
C GLY A 437 8.76 -15.08 -5.56
N MET A 438 9.44 -13.97 -5.80
CA MET A 438 9.45 -13.29 -7.10
C MET A 438 9.95 -14.15 -8.27
N PHE A 439 10.59 -15.29 -7.98
CA PHE A 439 11.05 -16.26 -8.97
C PHE A 439 10.09 -17.45 -9.16
N SER A 440 8.90 -17.39 -8.54
CA SER A 440 7.88 -18.42 -8.76
C SER A 440 7.44 -18.41 -10.22
N SER A 441 7.22 -19.60 -10.76
CA SER A 441 6.69 -19.80 -12.09
C SER A 441 5.25 -20.26 -12.05
N SER A 442 4.45 -19.83 -13.01
CA SER A 442 3.14 -20.40 -13.27
C SER A 442 3.25 -21.49 -14.33
N ALA A 443 2.63 -22.62 -14.07
CA ALA A 443 2.54 -23.73 -15.03
C ALA A 443 1.07 -24.01 -15.34
N PRO A 444 0.70 -24.28 -16.61
CA PRO A 444 -0.65 -24.68 -16.93
C PRO A 444 -1.05 -25.93 -16.15
N MET A 445 -2.24 -25.93 -15.55
CA MET A 445 -2.82 -27.14 -14.96
C MET A 445 -3.57 -27.94 -16.03
N ALA A 446 -3.41 -29.25 -16.00
CA ALA A 446 -4.20 -30.16 -16.82
C ALA A 446 -5.46 -30.60 -16.05
N GLY A 447 -6.62 -30.41 -16.64
CA GLY A 447 -7.90 -30.89 -16.09
C GLY A 447 -8.62 -29.87 -15.21
N TYR A 448 -8.90 -30.20 -13.96
CA TYR A 448 -9.69 -29.37 -13.06
C TYR A 448 -8.85 -28.32 -12.33
N PRO A 449 -9.42 -27.12 -12.06
CA PRO A 449 -8.75 -26.14 -11.21
C PRO A 449 -8.61 -26.65 -9.77
N LYS A 450 -7.59 -26.18 -9.06
CA LYS A 450 -7.47 -26.42 -7.63
C LYS A 450 -8.36 -25.44 -6.88
N ILE A 451 -9.18 -25.94 -5.95
CA ILE A 451 -10.08 -25.11 -5.13
C ILE A 451 -9.78 -25.36 -3.65
N TYR A 452 -9.71 -24.27 -2.91
CA TYR A 452 -9.46 -24.27 -1.46
C TYR A 452 -10.54 -23.46 -0.74
N ASN A 453 -10.85 -23.86 0.49
CA ASN A 453 -11.64 -23.06 1.42
C ASN A 453 -10.71 -22.39 2.42
N ILE A 454 -10.42 -21.13 2.23
CA ILE A 454 -9.41 -20.37 2.99
C ILE A 454 -9.78 -20.17 4.46
N GLU A 455 -11.05 -20.27 4.83
CA GLU A 455 -11.48 -20.18 6.24
C GLU A 455 -11.23 -21.47 7.00
N MET A 456 -11.46 -22.62 6.35
CA MET A 456 -11.26 -23.94 6.97
C MET A 456 -9.82 -24.44 6.82
N ASP A 457 -9.15 -24.01 5.78
CA ASP A 457 -7.79 -24.41 5.38
C ASP A 457 -7.00 -23.18 4.91
N PRO A 458 -6.59 -22.32 5.87
CA PRO A 458 -5.87 -21.08 5.54
C PRO A 458 -4.49 -21.32 4.91
N HIS A 459 -3.91 -22.52 5.11
CA HIS A 459 -2.63 -22.91 4.53
C HIS A 459 -2.76 -23.54 3.13
N GLU A 460 -3.99 -23.74 2.62
CA GLU A 460 -4.25 -24.28 1.27
C GLU A 460 -3.62 -25.69 1.06
N ASP A 461 -3.71 -26.55 2.07
CA ASP A 461 -3.17 -27.92 2.02
C ASP A 461 -4.17 -28.92 1.43
N LEU A 462 -5.48 -28.66 1.61
CA LEU A 462 -6.56 -29.57 1.24
C LEU A 462 -7.34 -29.06 0.03
N GLN A 463 -7.04 -29.59 -1.15
CA GLN A 463 -7.79 -29.31 -2.37
C GLN A 463 -9.19 -29.97 -2.33
N VAL A 464 -10.24 -29.20 -2.54
CA VAL A 464 -11.65 -29.62 -2.35
C VAL A 464 -12.53 -29.53 -3.60
N ALA A 465 -11.96 -29.41 -4.80
CA ALA A 465 -12.71 -29.21 -6.06
C ALA A 465 -13.74 -30.33 -6.33
N THR A 466 -13.44 -31.58 -5.97
CA THR A 466 -14.36 -32.71 -6.15
C THR A 466 -15.61 -32.63 -5.28
N LEU A 467 -15.52 -32.01 -4.12
CA LEU A 467 -16.63 -31.89 -3.17
C LEU A 467 -17.42 -30.61 -3.37
N PHE A 468 -16.75 -29.53 -3.80
CA PHE A 468 -17.31 -28.19 -3.89
C PHE A 468 -17.25 -27.60 -5.31
N GLY A 469 -17.34 -28.44 -6.34
CA GLY A 469 -17.30 -28.04 -7.74
C GLY A 469 -18.33 -26.97 -8.12
N TRP A 470 -19.43 -26.85 -7.38
CA TRP A 470 -20.43 -25.79 -7.58
C TRP A 470 -19.87 -24.38 -7.41
N THR A 471 -18.76 -24.21 -6.68
CA THR A 471 -18.11 -22.91 -6.46
C THR A 471 -17.43 -22.37 -7.72
N VAL A 472 -17.18 -23.22 -8.71
CA VAL A 472 -16.59 -22.82 -10.01
C VAL A 472 -17.44 -21.77 -10.71
N GLY A 473 -18.77 -21.94 -10.74
CA GLY A 473 -19.68 -21.00 -11.40
C GLY A 473 -19.49 -19.56 -10.90
N PRO A 474 -19.71 -19.26 -9.61
CA PRO A 474 -19.51 -17.92 -9.06
C PRO A 474 -18.09 -17.35 -9.28
N MET A 475 -17.05 -18.18 -9.27
CA MET A 475 -15.68 -17.71 -9.52
C MET A 475 -15.43 -17.40 -11.01
N ILE A 476 -16.05 -18.15 -11.93
CA ILE A 476 -16.01 -17.83 -13.36
C ILE A 476 -16.77 -16.52 -13.65
N GLU A 477 -17.89 -16.25 -12.99
CA GLU A 477 -18.59 -14.97 -13.12
C GLU A 477 -17.70 -13.78 -12.73
N VAL A 478 -16.86 -13.92 -11.70
CA VAL A 478 -15.87 -12.89 -11.34
C VAL A 478 -14.89 -12.66 -12.48
N VAL A 479 -14.39 -13.73 -13.10
CA VAL A 479 -13.46 -13.66 -14.23
C VAL A 479 -14.13 -13.02 -15.46
N GLU A 480 -15.36 -13.40 -15.76
CA GLU A 480 -16.09 -12.88 -16.92
C GLU A 480 -16.38 -11.38 -16.77
N LYS A 481 -16.84 -10.93 -15.61
CA LYS A 481 -17.02 -9.49 -15.33
C LYS A 481 -15.74 -8.69 -15.55
N TYR A 482 -14.59 -9.22 -15.15
CA TYR A 482 -13.31 -8.57 -15.44
C TYR A 482 -13.04 -8.55 -16.95
N LYS A 483 -13.22 -9.70 -17.66
CA LYS A 483 -12.98 -9.81 -19.11
C LYS A 483 -13.87 -8.87 -19.93
N GLU A 484 -15.14 -8.69 -19.55
CA GLU A 484 -16.05 -7.73 -20.19
C GLU A 484 -15.46 -6.32 -20.23
N THR A 485 -14.74 -5.92 -19.17
CA THR A 485 -14.12 -4.60 -19.16
C THR A 485 -12.96 -4.46 -20.15
N LEU A 486 -12.34 -5.58 -20.56
CA LEU A 486 -11.19 -5.56 -21.48
C LEU A 486 -11.59 -5.24 -22.93
N GLU A 487 -12.86 -5.38 -23.30
CA GLU A 487 -13.36 -4.97 -24.63
C GLU A 487 -13.16 -3.46 -24.85
N GLN A 488 -13.43 -2.66 -23.81
CA GLN A 488 -13.28 -1.22 -23.87
C GLN A 488 -11.92 -0.73 -23.35
N TYR A 489 -11.37 -1.45 -22.37
CA TYR A 489 -10.12 -1.07 -21.66
C TYR A 489 -9.15 -2.26 -21.67
N PRO A 490 -8.51 -2.56 -22.82
CA PRO A 490 -7.57 -3.67 -22.90
C PRO A 490 -6.34 -3.40 -22.01
N ASN A 491 -5.83 -4.47 -21.38
CA ASN A 491 -4.59 -4.35 -20.62
C ASN A 491 -3.43 -3.97 -21.55
N PRO A 492 -2.54 -3.08 -21.12
CA PRO A 492 -1.28 -2.88 -21.82
C PRO A 492 -0.42 -4.15 -21.72
N PRO A 493 0.59 -4.32 -22.57
CA PRO A 493 1.52 -5.43 -22.45
C PRO A 493 2.11 -5.46 -21.03
N ALA A 494 1.97 -6.59 -20.34
CA ALA A 494 2.65 -6.80 -19.06
C ALA A 494 4.16 -6.92 -19.30
N GLY A 495 4.96 -6.41 -18.37
CA GLY A 495 6.38 -6.62 -18.38
C GLY A 495 6.69 -8.12 -18.44
N ASN A 496 7.58 -8.54 -19.30
CA ASN A 496 8.02 -9.92 -19.41
C ASN A 496 9.56 -9.95 -19.46
N LEU A 497 10.16 -10.42 -18.38
CA LEU A 497 11.60 -10.50 -18.25
C LEU A 497 12.22 -11.70 -19.00
N THR A 498 11.40 -12.55 -19.62
CA THR A 498 11.85 -13.70 -20.41
C THR A 498 11.76 -13.47 -21.93
N LYS A 499 11.18 -12.33 -22.35
CA LYS A 499 11.07 -11.91 -23.75
C LYS A 499 11.72 -10.54 -23.90
N PHE A 500 12.88 -10.50 -24.49
CA PHE A 500 13.65 -9.29 -24.79
C PHE A 500 13.31 -8.75 -26.18
#